data_07f2a2952dd5c2e387fd7d5bc5f24f9f
#
_entry.id   07f2a2952dd5c2e387fd7d5bc5f24f9f
#
_cell.length_a   1.000
_cell.length_b   1.000
_cell.length_c   1.000
_cell.angle_alpha   90.00
_cell.angle_beta   90.00
_cell.angle_gamma   90.00
#
_symmetry.space_group_name_H-M   'P 1'
#
loop_
_entity.id
_entity.type
_entity.pdbx_description
1 polymer ?
#
loop_
_entity_poly.entity_id
_entity_poly.type
_entity_poly.pdbx_seq_one_letter_code
_entity_poly.pdbx_strand_id
1 'polypeptide(L)'
;MPHMPASSALARFRVVDLTQVRAGPTACRQLADWGADVIQVQMPEHMRGDDTLGGQEGSDYQYTHRNKRSITLNLKEPEGIALLKRLIATADVVVENFRPDVKFRLGIDYETLAADHPGLIYASISGFGQTGPLAQRPGFDQIAQGMGGLMSVTGQPGGEPMRVGIPIADLCAGIFAAQGILVALLERETSGKGQWLHTSLLESMVYMMDFQTSRWLIDGEVPTQAGNYHPTSIPTGVYKARDGYMNIAVFGSKIWERFCDILGAPEWVTDPRYHDKMGRSVNRDTLNAEINKRLAAHDRAHWIKELNDGGVACGLINNVQEMFEEPQIQHLNMVKNVVSVHQGPQRLVGQPVQLERTPSTIARAAPRRGEHSEEILRELGLRSEDLARMKSTGVF
;
A
#
# COMPACT_ATOMS: atom_id res chain seq x y z
N MET A 1 -4.16 -20.36 20.06
CA MET A 1 -3.17 -21.14 19.28
C MET A 1 -1.89 -20.30 19.17
N PRO A 2 -0.71 -20.84 19.42
CA PRO A 2 0.53 -20.08 19.37
C PRO A 2 0.72 -19.43 17.99
N HIS A 3 1.57 -18.41 17.93
CA HIS A 3 1.87 -17.74 16.66
C HIS A 3 2.27 -18.73 15.58
N MET A 4 1.62 -18.64 14.41
CA MET A 4 1.96 -19.42 13.21
C MET A 4 2.54 -18.45 12.17
N PRO A 5 3.87 -18.45 11.97
CA PRO A 5 4.49 -17.51 11.05
C PRO A 5 4.09 -17.80 9.59
N ALA A 6 3.70 -16.77 8.87
CA ALA A 6 3.39 -16.84 7.44
C ALA A 6 4.64 -17.05 6.56
N SER A 7 5.82 -16.78 7.11
CA SER A 7 7.15 -16.98 6.54
C SER A 7 8.16 -17.12 7.67
N SER A 8 9.30 -17.73 7.41
CA SER A 8 10.40 -17.75 8.38
C SER A 8 11.26 -16.48 8.34
N ALA A 9 11.07 -15.60 7.38
CA ALA A 9 11.94 -14.43 7.16
C ALA A 9 11.97 -13.49 8.37
N LEU A 10 10.82 -13.19 8.96
CA LEU A 10 10.69 -12.30 10.11
C LEU A 10 10.14 -13.02 11.36
N ALA A 11 10.12 -14.35 11.39
CA ALA A 11 9.48 -15.14 12.45
C ALA A 11 10.03 -14.89 13.86
N ARG A 12 11.23 -14.31 13.97
CA ARG A 12 11.87 -13.96 15.25
C ARG A 12 11.37 -12.64 15.85
N PHE A 13 10.68 -11.80 15.06
CA PHE A 13 10.28 -10.46 15.48
C PHE A 13 8.82 -10.41 15.93
N ARG A 14 8.58 -9.67 17.01
CA ARG A 14 7.24 -9.35 17.50
C ARG A 14 6.93 -7.88 17.26
N VAL A 15 5.72 -7.61 16.77
CA VAL A 15 5.23 -6.26 16.44
C VAL A 15 3.94 -5.99 17.21
N VAL A 16 3.89 -4.90 17.96
CA VAL A 16 2.66 -4.39 18.56
C VAL A 16 2.04 -3.38 17.62
N ASP A 17 0.85 -3.69 17.12
CA ASP A 17 0.09 -2.91 16.15
C ASP A 17 -1.01 -2.13 16.89
N LEU A 18 -0.79 -0.82 17.08
CA LEU A 18 -1.75 0.13 17.67
C LEU A 18 -2.54 0.89 16.61
N THR A 19 -2.43 0.48 15.36
CA THR A 19 -2.92 1.24 14.22
C THR A 19 -4.37 0.97 13.86
N GLN A 20 -4.97 1.92 13.17
CA GLN A 20 -6.35 1.87 12.71
C GLN A 20 -6.44 2.31 11.24
N VAL A 21 -7.59 2.12 10.63
CA VAL A 21 -7.96 2.52 9.26
C VAL A 21 -7.15 1.75 8.22
N ARG A 22 -6.10 2.30 7.62
CA ARG A 22 -5.45 1.65 6.47
C ARG A 22 -3.93 1.73 6.43
N ALA A 23 -3.32 2.89 6.53
CA ALA A 23 -1.86 3.05 6.37
C ALA A 23 -1.07 2.19 7.36
N GLY A 24 -1.37 2.31 8.65
CA GLY A 24 -0.74 1.50 9.70
C GLY A 24 -1.04 0.01 9.58
N PRO A 25 -2.32 -0.42 9.46
CA PRO A 25 -2.64 -1.82 9.19
C PRO A 25 -1.94 -2.41 7.97
N THR A 26 -1.71 -1.61 6.91
CA THR A 26 -0.94 -2.03 5.73
C THR A 26 0.53 -2.27 6.08
N ALA A 27 1.18 -1.38 6.85
CA ALA A 27 2.55 -1.59 7.31
C ALA A 27 2.68 -2.87 8.14
N CYS A 28 1.81 -3.04 9.13
CA CYS A 28 1.81 -4.20 10.02
C CYS A 28 1.51 -5.51 9.27
N ARG A 29 0.59 -5.48 8.28
CA ARG A 29 0.32 -6.63 7.43
C ARG A 29 1.54 -7.04 6.60
N GLN A 30 2.32 -6.08 6.07
CA GLN A 30 3.56 -6.41 5.35
C GLN A 30 4.50 -7.22 6.25
N LEU A 31 4.68 -6.83 7.50
CA LEU A 31 5.52 -7.55 8.45
C LEU A 31 4.93 -8.93 8.82
N ALA A 32 3.60 -9.00 9.03
CA ALA A 32 2.91 -10.25 9.31
C ALA A 32 3.01 -11.26 8.16
N ASP A 33 2.85 -10.81 6.93
CA ASP A 33 2.97 -11.66 5.73
C ASP A 33 4.39 -12.21 5.54
N TRP A 34 5.41 -11.55 6.09
CA TRP A 34 6.78 -12.05 6.16
C TRP A 34 7.11 -12.80 7.45
N GLY A 35 6.11 -13.06 8.28
CA GLY A 35 6.20 -14.01 9.40
C GLY A 35 6.37 -13.39 10.78
N ALA A 36 6.44 -12.07 10.93
CA ALA A 36 6.48 -11.42 12.24
C ALA A 36 5.21 -11.76 13.05
N ASP A 37 5.36 -11.91 14.38
CA ASP A 37 4.25 -12.06 15.32
C ASP A 37 3.60 -10.70 15.56
N VAL A 38 2.65 -10.34 14.70
CA VAL A 38 1.95 -9.06 14.77
C VAL A 38 0.72 -9.17 15.65
N ILE A 39 0.73 -8.45 16.76
CA ILE A 39 -0.35 -8.39 17.75
C ILE A 39 -1.08 -7.06 17.60
N GLN A 40 -2.28 -7.11 17.03
CA GLN A 40 -3.17 -5.96 16.90
C GLN A 40 -3.85 -5.70 18.25
N VAL A 41 -3.68 -4.50 18.80
CA VAL A 41 -4.35 -4.05 20.01
C VAL A 41 -5.60 -3.26 19.62
N GLN A 42 -6.74 -3.71 20.08
CA GLN A 42 -8.04 -3.13 19.78
C GLN A 42 -8.75 -2.69 21.05
N MET A 43 -9.69 -1.78 20.90
CA MET A 43 -10.62 -1.41 21.96
C MET A 43 -11.58 -2.57 22.24
N PRO A 44 -11.96 -2.87 23.51
CA PRO A 44 -12.98 -3.84 23.83
C PRO A 44 -14.33 -3.55 23.13
N GLU A 45 -15.08 -4.60 22.81
CA GLU A 45 -16.32 -4.48 22.03
C GLU A 45 -17.37 -3.53 22.65
N HIS A 46 -17.52 -3.58 23.97
CA HIS A 46 -18.49 -2.75 24.69
C HIS A 46 -18.18 -1.23 24.64
N MET A 47 -16.97 -0.88 24.23
CA MET A 47 -16.54 0.52 24.07
C MET A 47 -16.59 1.02 22.62
N ARG A 48 -16.97 0.14 21.71
CA ARG A 48 -17.07 0.46 20.29
C ARG A 48 -18.24 1.38 20.02
N GLY A 49 -18.00 2.49 19.34
CA GLY A 49 -19.06 3.32 18.74
C GLY A 49 -19.52 2.76 17.40
N ASP A 50 -20.36 3.52 16.70
CA ASP A 50 -20.77 3.19 15.33
C ASP A 50 -19.55 3.16 14.41
N ASP A 51 -19.27 1.98 13.84
CA ASP A 51 -18.11 1.76 12.96
C ASP A 51 -18.50 2.03 11.52
N THR A 52 -18.16 3.21 11.04
CA THR A 52 -18.50 3.68 9.70
C THR A 52 -17.60 3.12 8.59
N LEU A 53 -16.50 2.44 8.94
CA LEU A 53 -15.49 1.94 7.99
C LEU A 53 -15.67 0.45 7.62
N GLY A 54 -16.84 -0.12 7.88
CA GLY A 54 -17.11 -1.52 7.66
C GLY A 54 -16.73 -2.40 8.86
N GLY A 55 -17.54 -3.42 9.15
CA GLY A 55 -17.29 -4.35 10.24
C GLY A 55 -16.09 -5.26 9.99
N GLN A 56 -15.66 -5.99 11.01
CA GLN A 56 -14.57 -6.97 10.92
C GLN A 56 -14.85 -8.08 9.88
N GLU A 57 -16.08 -8.25 9.47
CA GLU A 57 -16.49 -9.19 8.42
C GLU A 57 -16.32 -8.62 7.01
N GLY A 58 -16.06 -7.31 6.87
CA GLY A 58 -15.87 -6.64 5.58
C GLY A 58 -14.56 -7.05 4.89
N SER A 59 -14.57 -7.03 3.56
CA SER A 59 -13.43 -7.41 2.71
C SER A 59 -12.16 -6.61 3.03
N ASP A 60 -12.32 -5.34 3.37
CA ASP A 60 -11.22 -4.45 3.75
C ASP A 60 -10.48 -4.92 5.01
N TYR A 61 -11.23 -5.31 6.05
CA TYR A 61 -10.65 -5.84 7.28
C TYR A 61 -9.94 -7.17 7.02
N GLN A 62 -10.60 -8.06 6.29
CA GLN A 62 -10.02 -9.37 5.95
C GLN A 62 -8.73 -9.24 5.16
N TYR A 63 -8.64 -8.26 4.27
CA TYR A 63 -7.43 -7.99 3.50
C TYR A 63 -6.30 -7.40 4.35
N THR A 64 -6.60 -6.47 5.26
CA THR A 64 -5.58 -5.70 6.00
C THR A 64 -5.09 -6.36 7.28
N HIS A 65 -5.84 -7.35 7.84
CA HIS A 65 -5.53 -7.92 9.15
C HIS A 65 -5.19 -9.42 9.14
N ARG A 66 -5.06 -10.04 7.97
CA ARG A 66 -4.59 -11.43 7.87
C ARG A 66 -3.21 -11.61 8.52
N ASN A 67 -2.90 -12.82 8.93
CA ASN A 67 -1.66 -13.21 9.58
C ASN A 67 -1.39 -12.52 10.94
N LYS A 68 -2.33 -11.74 11.48
CA LYS A 68 -2.20 -11.09 12.78
C LYS A 68 -2.87 -11.88 13.89
N ARG A 69 -2.47 -11.61 15.12
CA ARG A 69 -3.23 -11.94 16.33
C ARG A 69 -3.94 -10.68 16.83
N SER A 70 -5.02 -10.81 17.59
CA SER A 70 -5.78 -9.68 18.14
C SER A 70 -5.93 -9.81 19.65
N ILE A 71 -5.64 -8.73 20.36
CA ILE A 71 -5.93 -8.52 21.77
C ILE A 71 -6.81 -7.29 21.93
N THR A 72 -7.75 -7.32 22.86
CA THR A 72 -8.48 -6.11 23.30
C THR A 72 -7.84 -5.57 24.57
N LEU A 73 -7.69 -4.24 24.66
CA LEU A 73 -7.26 -3.54 25.89
C LEU A 73 -7.99 -2.22 26.00
N ASN A 74 -8.52 -1.95 27.20
CA ASN A 74 -9.11 -0.66 27.54
C ASN A 74 -8.02 0.36 27.93
N LEU A 75 -7.55 1.14 26.98
CA LEU A 75 -6.49 2.13 27.22
C LEU A 75 -6.99 3.40 27.94
N LYS A 76 -8.26 3.45 28.35
CA LYS A 76 -8.75 4.49 29.27
C LYS A 76 -8.50 4.12 30.74
N GLU A 77 -8.26 2.84 31.00
CA GLU A 77 -7.97 2.33 32.34
C GLU A 77 -6.46 2.19 32.58
N PRO A 78 -5.93 2.60 33.74
CA PRO A 78 -4.51 2.46 34.06
C PRO A 78 -3.99 1.02 33.93
N GLU A 79 -4.82 0.03 34.27
CA GLU A 79 -4.46 -1.39 34.16
C GLU A 79 -4.32 -1.82 32.69
N GLY A 80 -5.16 -1.32 31.78
CA GLY A 80 -5.04 -1.57 30.35
C GLY A 80 -3.76 -0.97 29.76
N ILE A 81 -3.38 0.25 30.19
CA ILE A 81 -2.11 0.89 29.80
C ILE A 81 -0.92 0.08 30.34
N ALA A 82 -0.99 -0.38 31.59
CA ALA A 82 0.07 -1.20 32.18
C ALA A 82 0.25 -2.52 31.43
N LEU A 83 -0.82 -3.17 31.01
CA LEU A 83 -0.77 -4.38 30.17
C LEU A 83 -0.18 -4.08 28.79
N LEU A 84 -0.55 -2.98 28.17
CA LEU A 84 0.04 -2.54 26.91
C LEU A 84 1.55 -2.36 27.03
N LYS A 85 2.03 -1.68 28.07
CA LYS A 85 3.47 -1.50 28.33
C LYS A 85 4.19 -2.83 28.54
N ARG A 86 3.58 -3.77 29.28
CA ARG A 86 4.12 -5.14 29.42
C ARG A 86 4.20 -5.88 28.10
N LEU A 87 3.20 -5.72 27.22
CA LEU A 87 3.22 -6.31 25.89
C LEU A 87 4.33 -5.68 25.04
N ILE A 88 4.47 -4.36 25.05
CA ILE A 88 5.52 -3.63 24.33
C ILE A 88 6.92 -4.05 24.80
N ALA A 89 7.11 -4.30 26.09
CA ALA A 89 8.40 -4.78 26.62
C ALA A 89 8.84 -6.14 26.06
N THR A 90 7.93 -6.90 25.42
CA THR A 90 8.24 -8.15 24.73
C THR A 90 8.37 -8.01 23.21
N ALA A 91 8.21 -6.80 22.70
CA ALA A 91 8.14 -6.55 21.26
C ALA A 91 9.43 -5.92 20.73
N ASP A 92 9.73 -6.20 19.47
CA ASP A 92 10.82 -5.55 18.73
C ASP A 92 10.39 -4.22 18.12
N VAL A 93 9.11 -4.12 17.77
CA VAL A 93 8.54 -2.99 17.02
C VAL A 93 7.20 -2.59 17.60
N VAL A 94 6.97 -1.30 17.72
CA VAL A 94 5.66 -0.68 17.94
C VAL A 94 5.30 0.14 16.71
N VAL A 95 4.07 -0.02 16.21
CA VAL A 95 3.55 0.81 15.13
C VAL A 95 2.27 1.51 15.60
N GLU A 96 2.22 2.82 15.46
CA GLU A 96 1.04 3.62 15.79
C GLU A 96 0.70 4.63 14.69
N ASN A 97 -0.57 4.99 14.60
CA ASN A 97 -1.02 6.08 13.73
C ASN A 97 -2.01 7.02 14.44
N PHE A 98 -1.77 7.26 15.72
CA PHE A 98 -2.50 8.22 16.50
C PHE A 98 -2.22 9.66 16.04
N ARG A 99 -3.06 10.59 16.49
CA ARG A 99 -2.66 12.00 16.49
C ARG A 99 -1.44 12.17 17.39
N PRO A 100 -0.50 13.06 17.03
CA PRO A 100 0.79 13.15 17.74
C PRO A 100 0.71 13.31 19.26
N ASP A 101 -0.34 13.96 19.79
CA ASP A 101 -0.54 14.17 21.23
C ASP A 101 -0.98 12.92 22.00
N VAL A 102 -1.62 11.97 21.35
CA VAL A 102 -2.25 10.80 22.01
C VAL A 102 -1.22 9.90 22.68
N LYS A 103 -0.11 9.62 22.02
CA LYS A 103 0.94 8.75 22.55
C LYS A 103 1.58 9.32 23.81
N PHE A 104 1.78 10.64 23.87
CA PHE A 104 2.29 11.31 25.07
C PHE A 104 1.30 11.23 26.25
N ARG A 105 0.01 11.45 25.96
CA ARG A 105 -1.04 11.31 26.98
C ARG A 105 -1.16 9.90 27.55
N LEU A 106 -0.90 8.88 26.72
CA LEU A 106 -0.90 7.48 27.14
C LEU A 106 0.44 7.05 27.78
N GLY A 107 1.48 7.88 27.70
CA GLY A 107 2.83 7.56 28.18
C GLY A 107 3.43 6.38 27.45
N ILE A 108 3.17 6.28 26.14
CA ILE A 108 3.69 5.25 25.22
C ILE A 108 4.43 5.88 24.04
N ASP A 109 4.90 7.10 24.18
CA ASP A 109 5.83 7.72 23.24
C ASP A 109 7.19 7.02 23.25
N TYR A 110 7.98 7.26 22.19
CA TYR A 110 9.26 6.59 22.02
C TYR A 110 10.22 6.82 23.18
N GLU A 111 10.39 8.08 23.63
CA GLU A 111 11.32 8.45 24.68
C GLU A 111 10.99 7.73 26.00
N THR A 112 9.70 7.66 26.32
CA THR A 112 9.21 6.97 27.53
C THR A 112 9.48 5.46 27.45
N LEU A 113 9.24 4.83 26.31
CA LEU A 113 9.39 3.38 26.16
C LEU A 113 10.86 2.97 25.96
N ALA A 114 11.65 3.75 25.23
CA ALA A 114 13.04 3.46 24.95
C ALA A 114 13.93 3.55 26.22
N ALA A 115 13.51 4.26 27.24
CA ALA A 115 14.23 4.33 28.52
C ALA A 115 14.40 2.93 29.15
N ASP A 116 13.36 2.10 29.09
CA ASP A 116 13.35 0.72 29.61
C ASP A 116 13.64 -0.31 28.52
N HIS A 117 13.51 0.06 27.26
CA HIS A 117 13.67 -0.84 26.11
C HIS A 117 14.49 -0.20 24.97
N PRO A 118 15.81 -0.02 25.14
CA PRO A 118 16.67 0.74 24.24
C PRO A 118 16.81 0.13 22.82
N GLY A 119 16.43 -1.13 22.63
CA GLY A 119 16.38 -1.79 21.35
C GLY A 119 15.05 -1.66 20.61
N LEU A 120 14.07 -0.94 21.16
CA LEU A 120 12.74 -0.79 20.58
C LEU A 120 12.76 0.05 19.29
N ILE A 121 12.17 -0.48 18.24
CA ILE A 121 11.85 0.30 17.05
C ILE A 121 10.44 0.81 17.16
N TYR A 122 10.28 2.13 17.03
CA TYR A 122 8.99 2.80 17.14
C TYR A 122 8.62 3.49 15.83
N ALA A 123 7.50 3.13 15.24
CA ALA A 123 7.07 3.65 13.94
C ALA A 123 5.77 4.46 14.07
N SER A 124 5.82 5.74 13.69
CA SER A 124 4.66 6.63 13.67
C SER A 124 4.23 6.93 12.24
N ILE A 125 2.94 6.77 11.94
CA ILE A 125 2.35 7.13 10.65
C ILE A 125 1.28 8.19 10.88
N SER A 126 1.35 9.33 10.21
CA SER A 126 0.41 10.43 10.39
C SER A 126 -0.07 11.02 9.07
N GLY A 127 -1.04 11.91 9.09
CA GLY A 127 -1.51 12.61 7.88
C GLY A 127 -0.45 13.55 7.31
N PHE A 128 0.23 14.34 8.19
CA PHE A 128 1.06 15.47 7.78
C PHE A 128 2.43 15.55 8.46
N GLY A 129 2.87 14.50 9.14
CA GLY A 129 4.11 14.48 9.91
C GLY A 129 3.88 14.62 11.42
N GLN A 130 4.95 14.42 12.19
CA GLN A 130 4.91 14.48 13.66
C GLN A 130 5.11 15.91 14.20
N THR A 131 5.62 16.81 13.39
CA THR A 131 5.92 18.21 13.70
C THR A 131 5.45 19.14 12.58
N GLY A 132 5.56 20.44 12.79
CA GLY A 132 5.19 21.43 11.79
C GLY A 132 3.74 21.94 11.88
N PRO A 133 3.36 22.87 10.99
CA PRO A 133 2.11 23.63 11.12
C PRO A 133 0.84 22.78 10.98
N LEU A 134 0.92 21.59 10.38
CA LEU A 134 -0.22 20.71 10.14
C LEU A 134 -0.21 19.45 11.00
N ALA A 135 0.76 19.26 11.91
CA ALA A 135 0.93 18.03 12.66
C ALA A 135 -0.32 17.59 13.44
N GLN A 136 -1.08 18.53 13.98
CA GLN A 136 -2.31 18.25 14.74
C GLN A 136 -3.57 18.17 13.87
N ARG A 137 -3.45 18.43 12.56
CA ARG A 137 -4.59 18.41 11.65
C ARG A 137 -5.00 16.98 11.29
N PRO A 138 -6.30 16.66 11.24
CA PRO A 138 -6.77 15.39 10.71
C PRO A 138 -6.36 15.24 9.23
N GLY A 139 -5.77 14.10 8.88
CA GLY A 139 -5.38 13.77 7.52
C GLY A 139 -5.92 12.40 7.11
N PHE A 140 -6.46 12.30 5.91
CA PHE A 140 -6.91 11.07 5.28
C PHE A 140 -6.37 11.00 3.86
N ASP A 141 -6.41 9.81 3.26
CA ASP A 141 -5.89 9.51 1.93
C ASP A 141 -6.20 10.56 0.88
N GLN A 142 -7.49 10.88 0.68
CA GLN A 142 -7.89 11.82 -0.36
C GLN A 142 -7.37 13.25 -0.12
N ILE A 143 -7.26 13.66 1.13
CA ILE A 143 -6.69 14.98 1.49
C ILE A 143 -5.21 15.01 1.12
N ALA A 144 -4.47 13.93 1.43
CA ALA A 144 -3.06 13.82 1.08
C ALA A 144 -2.83 13.73 -0.44
N GLN A 145 -3.69 13.02 -1.19
CA GLN A 145 -3.64 13.01 -2.66
C GLN A 145 -3.79 14.43 -3.23
N GLY A 146 -4.71 15.24 -2.70
CA GLY A 146 -4.91 16.62 -3.12
C GLY A 146 -3.72 17.52 -2.78
N MET A 147 -3.33 17.54 -1.51
CA MET A 147 -2.25 18.40 -1.01
C MET A 147 -0.86 17.99 -1.51
N GLY A 148 -0.64 16.70 -1.74
CA GLY A 148 0.60 16.15 -2.30
C GLY A 148 0.74 16.27 -3.82
N GLY A 149 -0.21 16.94 -4.50
CA GLY A 149 -0.11 17.27 -5.92
C GLY A 149 -0.63 16.19 -6.88
N LEU A 150 -0.89 14.95 -6.42
CA LEU A 150 -1.29 13.85 -7.30
C LEU A 150 -2.56 14.14 -8.09
N MET A 151 -3.55 14.77 -7.46
CA MET A 151 -4.81 15.09 -8.13
C MET A 151 -4.67 16.18 -9.21
N SER A 152 -3.64 17.02 -9.13
CA SER A 152 -3.39 18.09 -10.11
C SER A 152 -2.85 17.56 -11.44
N VAL A 153 -2.26 16.36 -11.45
CA VAL A 153 -1.69 15.72 -12.65
C VAL A 153 -2.53 14.54 -13.13
N THR A 154 -3.58 14.16 -12.38
CA THR A 154 -4.48 13.05 -12.70
C THR A 154 -5.80 13.59 -13.27
N GLY A 155 -6.22 13.08 -14.42
CA GLY A 155 -7.47 13.46 -15.10
C GLY A 155 -7.26 13.92 -16.53
N GLN A 156 -8.36 14.29 -17.18
CA GLN A 156 -8.35 14.79 -18.55
C GLN A 156 -7.76 16.21 -18.62
N PRO A 157 -7.00 16.55 -19.68
CA PRO A 157 -6.45 17.89 -19.85
C PRO A 157 -7.54 18.99 -19.75
N GLY A 158 -7.34 19.93 -18.84
CA GLY A 158 -8.31 21.01 -18.58
C GLY A 158 -9.57 20.58 -17.83
N GLY A 159 -9.63 19.32 -17.37
CA GLY A 159 -10.71 18.81 -16.54
C GLY A 159 -10.53 19.10 -15.04
N GLU A 160 -11.48 18.63 -14.23
CA GLU A 160 -11.40 18.75 -12.78
C GLU A 160 -10.26 17.87 -12.22
N PRO A 161 -9.64 18.26 -11.08
CA PRO A 161 -8.69 17.39 -10.36
C PRO A 161 -9.33 16.05 -10.00
N MET A 162 -8.62 14.94 -10.25
CA MET A 162 -9.17 13.61 -10.08
C MET A 162 -8.33 12.78 -9.11
N ARG A 163 -9.00 12.10 -8.16
CA ARG A 163 -8.32 11.14 -7.27
C ARG A 163 -8.00 9.85 -8.00
N VAL A 164 -6.96 9.14 -7.56
CA VAL A 164 -6.70 7.75 -7.96
C VAL A 164 -7.74 6.81 -7.34
N GLY A 165 -8.15 5.77 -8.04
CA GLY A 165 -9.24 4.86 -7.65
C GLY A 165 -8.99 4.01 -6.40
N ILE A 166 -7.76 3.99 -5.87
CA ILE A 166 -7.36 3.29 -4.65
C ILE A 166 -6.83 4.28 -3.60
N PRO A 167 -6.77 3.93 -2.30
CA PRO A 167 -6.22 4.79 -1.26
C PRO A 167 -4.68 4.83 -1.31
N ILE A 168 -4.14 5.43 -2.37
CA ILE A 168 -2.72 5.35 -2.73
C ILE A 168 -1.81 6.02 -1.68
N ALA A 169 -2.26 7.09 -1.02
CA ALA A 169 -1.49 7.76 0.02
C ALA A 169 -1.32 6.86 1.25
N ASP A 170 -2.40 6.20 1.68
CA ASP A 170 -2.36 5.22 2.77
C ASP A 170 -1.48 4.02 2.42
N LEU A 171 -1.62 3.47 1.21
CA LEU A 171 -0.86 2.31 0.78
C LEU A 171 0.64 2.62 0.72
N CYS A 172 1.03 3.75 0.14
CA CYS A 172 2.43 4.14 0.05
C CYS A 172 3.03 4.43 1.43
N ALA A 173 2.32 5.18 2.29
CA ALA A 173 2.78 5.44 3.65
C ALA A 173 2.97 4.14 4.45
N GLY A 174 2.04 3.18 4.29
CA GLY A 174 2.17 1.86 4.92
C GLY A 174 3.36 1.06 4.41
N ILE A 175 3.61 1.07 3.10
CA ILE A 175 4.77 0.38 2.49
C ILE A 175 6.08 1.05 2.92
N PHE A 176 6.17 2.38 2.89
CA PHE A 176 7.37 3.10 3.34
C PHE A 176 7.64 2.92 4.84
N ALA A 177 6.59 2.89 5.67
CA ALA A 177 6.74 2.57 7.08
C ALA A 177 7.28 1.16 7.30
N ALA A 178 6.76 0.15 6.60
CA ALA A 178 7.27 -1.21 6.66
C ALA A 178 8.73 -1.30 6.19
N GLN A 179 9.08 -0.62 5.10
CA GLN A 179 10.46 -0.50 4.63
C GLN A 179 11.36 0.15 5.67
N GLY A 180 10.94 1.28 6.27
CA GLY A 180 11.68 1.96 7.31
C GLY A 180 11.90 1.08 8.54
N ILE A 181 10.89 0.31 8.96
CA ILE A 181 11.01 -0.67 10.05
C ILE A 181 12.06 -1.73 9.72
N LEU A 182 12.06 -2.28 8.50
CA LEU A 182 13.04 -3.28 8.08
C LEU A 182 14.47 -2.72 8.06
N VAL A 183 14.65 -1.47 7.61
CA VAL A 183 15.95 -0.77 7.65
C VAL A 183 16.40 -0.55 9.10
N ALA A 184 15.50 -0.13 9.98
CA ALA A 184 15.81 0.07 11.40
C ALA A 184 16.13 -1.27 12.11
N LEU A 185 15.42 -2.36 11.79
CA LEU A 185 15.73 -3.70 12.30
C LEU A 185 17.10 -4.17 11.83
N LEU A 186 17.46 -3.93 10.58
CA LEU A 186 18.77 -4.30 10.02
C LEU A 186 19.88 -3.47 10.67
N GLU A 187 19.70 -2.16 10.85
CA GLU A 187 20.66 -1.30 11.53
C GLU A 187 20.87 -1.72 12.99
N ARG A 188 19.80 -2.09 13.69
CA ARG A 188 19.84 -2.59 15.07
C ARG A 188 20.71 -3.84 15.23
N GLU A 189 20.81 -4.70 14.22
CA GLU A 189 21.71 -5.89 14.26
C GLU A 189 23.19 -5.47 14.43
N THR A 190 23.54 -4.25 14.02
CA THR A 190 24.91 -3.73 14.15
C THR A 190 25.07 -2.87 15.40
N SER A 191 24.13 -1.96 15.67
CA SER A 191 24.24 -1.00 16.79
C SER A 191 23.73 -1.54 18.12
N GLY A 192 22.84 -2.52 18.10
CA GLY A 192 22.06 -2.98 19.25
C GLY A 192 21.00 -2.00 19.72
N LYS A 193 20.79 -0.87 19.03
CA LYS A 193 19.90 0.22 19.42
C LYS A 193 18.66 0.26 18.52
N GLY A 194 17.52 0.52 19.15
CA GLY A 194 16.30 0.89 18.44
C GLY A 194 16.29 2.36 18.06
N GLN A 195 15.25 2.78 17.36
CA GLN A 195 15.06 4.17 16.97
C GLN A 195 13.59 4.49 16.70
N TRP A 196 13.26 5.76 16.78
CA TRP A 196 11.98 6.27 16.31
C TRP A 196 12.08 6.62 14.83
N LEU A 197 11.19 6.06 14.03
CA LEU A 197 10.98 6.43 12.64
C LEU A 197 9.56 6.95 12.45
N HIS A 198 9.38 7.86 11.54
CA HIS A 198 8.05 8.37 11.21
C HIS A 198 7.94 8.68 9.72
N THR A 199 6.72 8.58 9.23
CA THR A 199 6.32 8.99 7.87
C THR A 199 4.91 9.56 7.91
N SER A 200 4.52 10.19 6.82
CA SER A 200 3.17 10.71 6.66
C SER A 200 2.58 10.41 5.29
N LEU A 201 1.26 10.51 5.20
CA LEU A 201 0.56 10.40 3.93
C LEU A 201 1.04 11.47 2.95
N LEU A 202 1.25 12.70 3.45
CA LEU A 202 1.71 13.82 2.62
C LEU A 202 3.13 13.61 2.09
N GLU A 203 4.09 13.23 2.95
CA GLU A 203 5.47 12.92 2.53
C GLU A 203 5.49 11.81 1.48
N SER A 204 4.69 10.78 1.69
CA SER A 204 4.56 9.67 0.75
C SER A 204 4.03 10.13 -0.61
N MET A 205 3.05 11.03 -0.64
CA MET A 205 2.54 11.56 -1.91
C MET A 205 3.56 12.44 -2.62
N VAL A 206 4.26 13.31 -1.91
CA VAL A 206 5.33 14.13 -2.50
C VAL A 206 6.42 13.25 -3.13
N TYR A 207 6.82 12.18 -2.44
CA TYR A 207 7.80 11.21 -2.97
C TYR A 207 7.27 10.50 -4.22
N MET A 208 6.00 10.07 -4.22
CA MET A 208 5.37 9.35 -5.33
C MET A 208 5.08 10.22 -6.56
N MET A 209 5.19 11.53 -6.46
CA MET A 209 5.09 12.42 -7.63
C MET A 209 6.25 12.27 -8.60
N ASP A 210 7.37 11.63 -8.22
CA ASP A 210 8.47 11.17 -9.05
C ASP A 210 8.96 12.26 -10.04
N PHE A 211 8.98 11.96 -11.36
CA PHE A 211 9.45 12.90 -12.40
C PHE A 211 8.62 14.19 -12.49
N GLN A 212 7.39 14.20 -12.00
CA GLN A 212 6.58 15.43 -11.98
C GLN A 212 7.17 16.47 -11.02
N THR A 213 7.70 16.03 -9.86
CA THR A 213 8.44 16.95 -8.97
C THR A 213 9.73 17.43 -9.59
N SER A 214 10.44 16.57 -10.34
CA SER A 214 11.69 16.96 -11.03
C SER A 214 11.46 18.00 -12.11
N ARG A 215 10.34 17.93 -12.85
CA ARG A 215 9.96 18.96 -13.83
C ARG A 215 9.81 20.34 -13.19
N TRP A 216 9.23 20.41 -12.00
CA TRP A 216 9.12 21.67 -11.28
C TRP A 216 10.46 22.10 -10.64
N LEU A 217 11.11 21.20 -9.91
CA LEU A 217 12.29 21.55 -9.12
C LEU A 217 13.54 21.87 -9.98
N ILE A 218 13.64 21.25 -11.16
CA ILE A 218 14.80 21.39 -12.05
C ILE A 218 14.46 22.32 -13.22
N ASP A 219 13.32 22.09 -13.88
CA ASP A 219 12.96 22.77 -15.13
C ASP A 219 12.06 23.99 -14.92
N GLY A 220 11.50 24.19 -13.70
CA GLY A 220 10.54 25.23 -13.37
C GLY A 220 9.17 25.05 -14.05
N GLU A 221 8.92 23.85 -14.61
CA GLU A 221 7.68 23.56 -15.32
C GLU A 221 6.62 23.02 -14.33
N VAL A 222 5.46 23.68 -14.25
CA VAL A 222 4.31 23.17 -13.48
C VAL A 222 3.60 22.08 -14.29
N PRO A 223 3.64 20.80 -13.84
CA PRO A 223 2.97 19.72 -14.55
C PRO A 223 1.47 19.86 -14.53
N THR A 224 0.83 19.51 -15.64
CA THR A 224 -0.62 19.50 -15.80
C THR A 224 -1.14 18.10 -16.12
N GLN A 225 -2.45 17.94 -16.10
CA GLN A 225 -3.13 16.71 -16.49
C GLN A 225 -2.81 16.33 -17.94
N ALA A 226 -2.46 15.07 -18.18
CA ALA A 226 -2.17 14.51 -19.50
C ALA A 226 -3.22 13.49 -19.98
N GLY A 227 -4.28 13.27 -19.22
CA GLY A 227 -5.31 12.28 -19.52
C GLY A 227 -4.74 10.86 -19.52
N ASN A 228 -5.08 10.13 -20.55
CA ASN A 228 -4.65 8.75 -20.76
C ASN A 228 -3.31 8.63 -21.51
N TYR A 229 -2.57 9.72 -21.66
CA TYR A 229 -1.33 9.74 -22.42
C TYR A 229 -0.14 10.10 -21.53
N HIS A 230 1.02 9.55 -21.85
CA HIS A 230 2.25 9.93 -21.16
C HIS A 230 2.62 11.39 -21.50
N PRO A 231 2.94 12.24 -20.51
CA PRO A 231 3.15 13.66 -20.77
C PRO A 231 4.35 13.96 -21.68
N THR A 232 5.40 13.12 -21.68
CA THR A 232 6.66 13.39 -22.37
C THR A 232 7.11 12.29 -23.36
N SER A 233 6.45 11.12 -23.34
CA SER A 233 6.78 9.99 -24.23
C SER A 233 5.63 9.73 -25.20
N ILE A 234 5.81 10.04 -26.46
CA ILE A 234 4.78 9.98 -27.49
C ILE A 234 5.26 9.09 -28.67
N PRO A 235 4.42 8.11 -29.09
CA PRO A 235 3.11 7.74 -28.55
C PRO A 235 3.22 6.76 -27.39
N THR A 236 2.60 7.09 -26.28
CA THR A 236 2.40 6.18 -25.14
C THR A 236 1.08 6.57 -24.47
N GLY A 237 0.14 5.63 -24.40
CA GLY A 237 -1.19 5.92 -23.84
C GLY A 237 -2.25 4.91 -24.20
N VAL A 238 -3.50 5.32 -24.02
CA VAL A 238 -4.70 4.55 -24.33
C VAL A 238 -5.18 4.87 -25.73
N TYR A 239 -5.33 3.83 -26.53
CA TYR A 239 -5.80 3.93 -27.92
C TYR A 239 -7.04 3.06 -28.14
N LYS A 240 -7.84 3.40 -29.16
CA LYS A 240 -9.10 2.73 -29.48
C LYS A 240 -8.95 1.84 -30.69
N ALA A 241 -9.03 0.53 -30.49
CA ALA A 241 -9.24 -0.46 -31.56
C ALA A 241 -10.73 -0.60 -31.91
N ARG A 242 -11.07 -1.46 -32.86
CA ARG A 242 -12.44 -1.67 -33.32
C ARG A 242 -13.43 -2.04 -32.21
N ASP A 243 -12.99 -2.87 -31.25
CA ASP A 243 -13.83 -3.46 -30.19
C ASP A 243 -13.59 -2.88 -28.78
N GLY A 244 -12.70 -1.89 -28.63
CA GLY A 244 -12.44 -1.29 -27.31
C GLY A 244 -11.09 -0.62 -27.18
N TYR A 245 -10.71 -0.34 -25.94
CA TYR A 245 -9.48 0.38 -25.62
C TYR A 245 -8.34 -0.57 -25.22
N MET A 246 -7.11 -0.18 -25.57
CA MET A 246 -5.88 -0.86 -25.22
C MET A 246 -4.76 0.14 -24.91
N ASN A 247 -3.76 -0.28 -24.15
CA ASN A 247 -2.54 0.50 -23.92
C ASN A 247 -1.48 0.17 -24.98
N ILE A 248 -0.77 1.18 -25.44
CA ILE A 248 0.41 1.04 -26.30
C ILE A 248 1.52 1.94 -25.75
N ALA A 249 2.77 1.47 -25.75
CA ALA A 249 3.92 2.24 -25.32
C ALA A 249 5.09 2.08 -26.32
N VAL A 250 5.51 3.19 -26.90
CA VAL A 250 6.57 3.24 -27.92
C VAL A 250 7.76 4.05 -27.39
N PHE A 251 8.88 3.37 -27.10
CA PHE A 251 10.09 3.98 -26.58
C PHE A 251 11.28 3.75 -27.54
N GLY A 252 11.88 4.85 -28.00
CA GLY A 252 13.06 4.83 -28.86
C GLY A 252 12.73 4.70 -30.36
N SER A 253 13.70 5.08 -31.22
CA SER A 253 13.54 5.17 -32.67
C SER A 253 13.24 3.82 -33.33
N LYS A 254 13.94 2.76 -32.90
CA LYS A 254 13.73 1.41 -33.47
C LYS A 254 12.33 0.85 -33.21
N ILE A 255 11.78 1.13 -32.02
CA ILE A 255 10.42 0.71 -31.69
C ILE A 255 9.41 1.57 -32.44
N TRP A 256 9.70 2.86 -32.60
CA TRP A 256 8.88 3.75 -33.45
C TRP A 256 8.81 3.28 -34.91
N GLU A 257 9.94 2.91 -35.52
CA GLU A 257 9.98 2.36 -36.87
C GLU A 257 9.10 1.09 -37.01
N ARG A 258 9.29 0.13 -36.10
CA ARG A 258 8.47 -1.11 -36.08
C ARG A 258 6.98 -0.82 -35.88
N PHE A 259 6.67 0.10 -35.00
CA PHE A 259 5.28 0.50 -34.74
C PHE A 259 4.64 1.11 -36.01
N CYS A 260 5.37 1.96 -36.73
CA CYS A 260 4.90 2.53 -37.98
C CYS A 260 4.67 1.43 -39.03
N ASP A 261 5.60 0.48 -39.19
CA ASP A 261 5.49 -0.62 -40.13
C ASP A 261 4.25 -1.50 -39.83
N ILE A 262 4.06 -1.88 -38.56
CA ILE A 262 2.92 -2.72 -38.12
C ILE A 262 1.58 -2.01 -38.36
N LEU A 263 1.51 -0.70 -38.12
CA LEU A 263 0.32 0.08 -38.38
C LEU A 263 0.09 0.36 -39.90
N GLY A 264 1.00 -0.05 -40.78
CA GLY A 264 0.95 0.28 -42.20
C GLY A 264 1.11 1.77 -42.48
N ALA A 265 2.00 2.43 -41.71
CA ALA A 265 2.30 3.86 -41.78
C ALA A 265 3.82 4.13 -41.86
N PRO A 266 4.61 3.43 -42.68
CA PRO A 266 6.07 3.59 -42.70
C PRO A 266 6.49 5.01 -43.07
N GLU A 267 5.66 5.79 -43.76
CA GLU A 267 5.87 7.18 -44.07
C GLU A 267 6.03 8.09 -42.83
N TRP A 268 5.47 7.71 -41.68
CA TRP A 268 5.60 8.50 -40.45
C TRP A 268 7.03 8.57 -39.91
N VAL A 269 7.88 7.61 -40.28
CA VAL A 269 9.30 7.57 -39.86
C VAL A 269 10.07 8.78 -40.40
N THR A 270 9.71 9.23 -41.61
CA THR A 270 10.37 10.37 -42.30
C THR A 270 9.52 11.65 -42.32
N ASP A 271 8.26 11.58 -41.87
CA ASP A 271 7.36 12.73 -41.85
C ASP A 271 7.91 13.81 -40.87
N PRO A 272 8.15 15.07 -41.30
CA PRO A 272 8.64 16.11 -40.42
C PRO A 272 7.82 16.36 -39.16
N ARG A 273 6.55 15.96 -39.15
CA ARG A 273 5.67 16.07 -37.98
C ARG A 273 5.95 14.98 -36.94
N TYR A 274 6.52 13.81 -37.32
CA TYR A 274 6.55 12.62 -36.47
C TYR A 274 7.93 11.94 -36.38
N HIS A 275 8.89 12.32 -37.22
CA HIS A 275 10.20 11.65 -37.33
C HIS A 275 11.01 11.68 -36.04
N ASP A 276 10.85 12.70 -35.21
CA ASP A 276 11.57 12.85 -33.95
C ASP A 276 10.65 13.08 -32.75
N LYS A 277 11.21 13.05 -31.54
CA LYS A 277 10.48 13.21 -30.30
C LYS A 277 9.75 14.56 -30.21
N MET A 278 10.40 15.63 -30.66
CA MET A 278 9.85 16.98 -30.58
C MET A 278 8.66 17.12 -31.53
N GLY A 279 8.80 16.68 -32.77
CA GLY A 279 7.72 16.67 -33.75
C GLY A 279 6.50 15.90 -33.25
N ARG A 280 6.71 14.68 -32.72
CA ARG A 280 5.61 13.91 -32.11
C ARG A 280 4.97 14.60 -30.91
N SER A 281 5.74 15.32 -30.10
CA SER A 281 5.23 16.05 -28.94
C SER A 281 4.33 17.22 -29.37
N VAL A 282 4.76 18.01 -30.34
CA VAL A 282 4.02 19.15 -30.87
C VAL A 282 2.74 18.70 -31.61
N ASN A 283 2.82 17.59 -32.34
CA ASN A 283 1.71 17.05 -33.15
C ASN A 283 0.98 15.90 -32.48
N ARG A 284 1.03 15.81 -31.14
CA ARG A 284 0.48 14.69 -30.34
C ARG A 284 -0.95 14.34 -30.70
N ASP A 285 -1.84 15.32 -30.69
CA ASP A 285 -3.27 15.07 -30.89
C ASP A 285 -3.58 14.55 -32.28
N THR A 286 -2.91 15.14 -33.29
CA THR A 286 -3.01 14.66 -34.69
C THR A 286 -2.48 13.24 -34.82
N LEU A 287 -1.32 12.94 -34.24
CA LEU A 287 -0.73 11.60 -34.26
C LEU A 287 -1.65 10.58 -33.56
N ASN A 288 -2.16 10.91 -32.38
CA ASN A 288 -3.08 10.03 -31.65
C ASN A 288 -4.37 9.75 -32.44
N ALA A 289 -4.91 10.77 -33.12
CA ALA A 289 -6.07 10.59 -33.98
C ALA A 289 -5.78 9.65 -35.18
N GLU A 290 -4.63 9.80 -35.84
CA GLU A 290 -4.20 8.92 -36.93
C GLU A 290 -3.95 7.49 -36.45
N ILE A 291 -3.34 7.30 -35.28
CA ILE A 291 -3.16 5.97 -34.66
C ILE A 291 -4.52 5.31 -34.43
N ASN A 292 -5.46 6.00 -33.78
CA ASN A 292 -6.81 5.47 -33.55
C ASN A 292 -7.53 5.09 -34.84
N LYS A 293 -7.37 5.87 -35.90
CA LYS A 293 -7.96 5.59 -37.21
C LYS A 293 -7.39 4.29 -37.79
N ARG A 294 -6.08 4.04 -37.68
CA ARG A 294 -5.45 2.80 -38.14
C ARG A 294 -5.89 1.59 -37.29
N LEU A 295 -5.93 1.76 -35.97
CA LEU A 295 -6.33 0.70 -35.03
C LEU A 295 -7.80 0.27 -35.21
N ALA A 296 -8.67 1.14 -35.71
CA ALA A 296 -10.07 0.80 -35.99
C ALA A 296 -10.26 -0.32 -37.04
N ALA A 297 -9.23 -0.65 -37.82
CA ALA A 297 -9.30 -1.72 -38.81
C ALA A 297 -9.47 -3.13 -38.23
N HIS A 298 -8.90 -3.38 -37.04
CA HIS A 298 -8.93 -4.68 -36.40
C HIS A 298 -9.32 -4.57 -34.91
N ASP A 299 -9.62 -5.72 -34.29
CA ASP A 299 -9.90 -5.82 -32.86
C ASP A 299 -8.61 -5.81 -32.02
N ARG A 300 -8.79 -5.68 -30.71
CA ARG A 300 -7.68 -5.62 -29.75
C ARG A 300 -6.81 -6.88 -29.80
N ALA A 301 -7.43 -8.05 -29.95
CA ALA A 301 -6.69 -9.32 -29.98
C ALA A 301 -5.69 -9.37 -31.14
N HIS A 302 -6.12 -8.93 -32.34
CA HIS A 302 -5.24 -8.80 -33.48
C HIS A 302 -4.07 -7.85 -33.21
N TRP A 303 -4.36 -6.63 -32.76
CA TRP A 303 -3.32 -5.64 -32.54
C TRP A 303 -2.35 -6.01 -31.41
N ILE A 304 -2.83 -6.61 -30.33
CA ILE A 304 -1.98 -7.09 -29.23
C ILE A 304 -1.00 -8.14 -29.74
N LYS A 305 -1.47 -9.06 -30.59
CA LYS A 305 -0.60 -10.07 -31.18
C LYS A 305 0.45 -9.44 -32.10
N GLU A 306 0.04 -8.65 -33.08
CA GLU A 306 0.95 -8.07 -34.08
C GLU A 306 1.99 -7.13 -33.44
N LEU A 307 1.56 -6.28 -32.49
CA LEU A 307 2.44 -5.34 -31.80
C LEU A 307 3.44 -6.05 -30.89
N ASN A 308 3.00 -7.03 -30.09
CA ASN A 308 3.90 -7.78 -29.21
C ASN A 308 4.88 -8.66 -30.00
N ASP A 309 4.44 -9.33 -31.05
CA ASP A 309 5.31 -10.11 -31.93
C ASP A 309 6.37 -9.21 -32.59
N GLY A 310 6.02 -7.97 -32.94
CA GLY A 310 6.94 -6.95 -33.43
C GLY A 310 7.79 -6.26 -32.34
N GLY A 311 7.62 -6.62 -31.08
CA GLY A 311 8.36 -6.07 -29.94
C GLY A 311 7.91 -4.68 -29.52
N VAL A 312 6.68 -4.29 -29.83
CA VAL A 312 6.04 -3.06 -29.35
C VAL A 312 5.17 -3.38 -28.13
N ALA A 313 5.48 -2.79 -27.00
CA ALA A 313 4.74 -3.05 -25.76
C ALA A 313 3.28 -2.57 -25.85
N CYS A 314 2.35 -3.48 -25.64
CA CYS A 314 0.92 -3.19 -25.59
C CYS A 314 0.17 -4.19 -24.70
N GLY A 315 -1.04 -3.84 -24.28
CA GLY A 315 -1.86 -4.71 -23.44
C GLY A 315 -3.31 -4.24 -23.30
N LEU A 316 -4.15 -5.13 -22.78
CA LEU A 316 -5.55 -4.83 -22.45
C LEU A 316 -5.66 -3.89 -21.26
N ILE A 317 -6.79 -3.23 -21.15
CA ILE A 317 -7.24 -2.51 -19.95
C ILE A 317 -8.31 -3.38 -19.31
N ASN A 318 -7.93 -4.13 -18.30
CA ASN A 318 -8.77 -5.10 -17.62
C ASN A 318 -9.57 -4.45 -16.48
N ASN A 319 -10.81 -4.88 -16.27
CA ASN A 319 -11.48 -4.69 -15.00
C ASN A 319 -10.93 -5.69 -13.95
N VAL A 320 -11.39 -5.59 -12.69
CA VAL A 320 -10.87 -6.44 -11.60
C VAL A 320 -11.13 -7.93 -11.83
N GLN A 321 -12.26 -8.31 -12.43
CA GLN A 321 -12.56 -9.70 -12.75
C GLN A 321 -11.63 -10.20 -13.86
N GLU A 322 -11.57 -9.50 -14.98
CA GLU A 322 -10.70 -9.82 -16.10
C GLU A 322 -9.22 -9.89 -15.70
N MET A 323 -8.78 -9.01 -14.78
CA MET A 323 -7.43 -9.08 -14.23
C MET A 323 -7.13 -10.43 -13.57
N PHE A 324 -8.08 -10.99 -12.79
CA PHE A 324 -7.88 -12.31 -12.17
C PHE A 324 -8.06 -13.49 -13.14
N GLU A 325 -8.67 -13.28 -14.29
CA GLU A 325 -8.79 -14.25 -15.37
C GLU A 325 -7.57 -14.24 -16.32
N GLU A 326 -6.71 -13.23 -16.23
CA GLU A 326 -5.49 -13.08 -17.03
C GLU A 326 -4.52 -14.24 -16.76
N PRO A 327 -4.08 -14.99 -17.79
CA PRO A 327 -3.22 -16.16 -17.65
C PRO A 327 -1.92 -15.89 -16.88
N GLN A 328 -1.31 -14.72 -17.08
CA GLN A 328 -0.09 -14.35 -16.37
C GLN A 328 -0.35 -14.15 -14.86
N ILE A 329 -1.48 -13.55 -14.48
CA ILE A 329 -1.86 -13.36 -13.07
C ILE A 329 -2.12 -14.71 -12.39
N GLN A 330 -2.75 -15.65 -13.12
CA GLN A 330 -2.96 -17.02 -12.65
C GLN A 330 -1.64 -17.76 -12.49
N HIS A 331 -0.72 -17.67 -13.46
CA HIS A 331 0.62 -18.26 -13.40
C HIS A 331 1.42 -17.71 -12.20
N LEU A 332 1.37 -16.40 -11.93
CA LEU A 332 2.02 -15.77 -10.79
C LEU A 332 1.40 -16.17 -9.45
N ASN A 333 0.27 -16.89 -9.47
CA ASN A 333 -0.41 -17.40 -8.28
C ASN A 333 -0.65 -16.30 -7.23
N MET A 334 -1.11 -15.13 -7.70
CA MET A 334 -1.34 -13.96 -6.84
C MET A 334 -2.51 -14.14 -5.87
N VAL A 335 -3.46 -15.02 -6.20
CA VAL A 335 -4.61 -15.34 -5.33
C VAL A 335 -4.26 -16.51 -4.44
N LYS A 336 -4.39 -16.32 -3.12
CA LYS A 336 -4.16 -17.34 -2.10
C LYS A 336 -5.47 -17.71 -1.42
N ASN A 337 -5.66 -18.99 -1.15
CA ASN A 337 -6.80 -19.49 -0.39
C ASN A 337 -6.44 -19.52 1.10
N VAL A 338 -7.37 -19.13 1.95
CA VAL A 338 -7.27 -19.25 3.40
C VAL A 338 -8.66 -19.59 3.97
N VAL A 339 -8.71 -20.31 5.07
CA VAL A 339 -9.96 -20.62 5.74
C VAL A 339 -10.08 -19.76 7.00
N SER A 340 -11.07 -18.89 7.02
CA SER A 340 -11.47 -18.19 8.24
C SER A 340 -12.34 -19.14 9.10
N VAL A 341 -12.01 -19.25 10.38
CA VAL A 341 -12.80 -20.02 11.34
C VAL A 341 -14.24 -19.48 11.44
N HIS A 342 -14.41 -18.19 11.15
CA HIS A 342 -15.67 -17.49 11.33
C HIS A 342 -16.47 -17.28 10.04
N GLN A 343 -15.79 -17.20 8.88
CA GLN A 343 -16.41 -16.87 7.60
C GLN A 343 -16.23 -17.95 6.52
N GLY A 344 -15.54 -19.04 6.86
CA GLY A 344 -15.26 -20.11 5.90
C GLY A 344 -14.15 -19.75 4.89
N PRO A 345 -14.18 -20.38 3.71
CA PRO A 345 -13.15 -20.19 2.69
C PRO A 345 -13.11 -18.75 2.14
N GLN A 346 -11.92 -18.19 2.04
CA GLN A 346 -11.67 -16.86 1.49
C GLN A 346 -10.55 -16.89 0.46
N ARG A 347 -10.59 -15.95 -0.47
CA ARG A 347 -9.54 -15.73 -1.49
C ARG A 347 -8.95 -14.34 -1.28
N LEU A 348 -7.65 -14.25 -1.06
CA LEU A 348 -6.97 -12.99 -0.80
C LEU A 348 -5.74 -12.86 -1.71
N VAL A 349 -5.39 -11.62 -2.07
CA VAL A 349 -4.17 -11.35 -2.84
C VAL A 349 -2.96 -11.52 -1.92
N GLY A 350 -1.99 -12.34 -2.34
CA GLY A 350 -0.73 -12.59 -1.62
C GLY A 350 0.28 -11.45 -1.77
N GLN A 351 1.50 -11.70 -1.29
CA GLN A 351 2.63 -10.78 -1.47
C GLN A 351 3.10 -10.77 -2.93
N PRO A 352 3.43 -9.59 -3.49
CA PRO A 352 3.94 -9.49 -4.86
C PRO A 352 5.42 -9.88 -4.99
N VAL A 353 6.16 -9.90 -3.88
CA VAL A 353 7.57 -10.31 -3.85
C VAL A 353 7.65 -11.81 -3.57
N GLN A 354 8.47 -12.53 -4.34
CA GLN A 354 8.70 -13.96 -4.15
C GLN A 354 10.11 -14.17 -3.58
N LEU A 355 10.19 -14.81 -2.41
CA LEU A 355 11.44 -15.28 -1.82
C LEU A 355 11.46 -16.81 -1.89
N GLU A 356 12.36 -17.38 -2.68
CA GLU A 356 12.39 -18.82 -2.95
C GLU A 356 12.62 -19.66 -1.68
N ARG A 357 13.53 -19.25 -0.82
CA ARG A 357 13.89 -19.98 0.40
C ARG A 357 12.94 -19.71 1.57
N THR A 358 12.36 -18.52 1.65
CA THR A 358 11.49 -18.06 2.73
C THR A 358 10.19 -17.44 2.18
N PRO A 359 9.39 -18.22 1.44
CA PRO A 359 8.19 -17.71 0.79
C PRO A 359 7.17 -17.19 1.80
N SER A 360 6.42 -16.18 1.38
CA SER A 360 5.27 -15.67 2.14
C SER A 360 4.04 -16.52 1.86
N THR A 361 3.25 -16.78 2.89
CA THR A 361 1.95 -17.47 2.81
C THR A 361 0.87 -16.66 3.53
N ILE A 362 -0.38 -17.07 3.37
CA ILE A 362 -1.46 -16.63 4.26
C ILE A 362 -1.75 -17.79 5.20
N ALA A 363 -1.05 -17.81 6.34
CA ALA A 363 -1.15 -18.87 7.34
C ALA A 363 -2.44 -18.73 8.18
N ARG A 364 -2.98 -17.52 8.27
CA ARG A 364 -4.18 -17.22 9.08
C ARG A 364 -5.03 -16.12 8.42
N ALA A 365 -6.34 -16.31 8.41
CA ALA A 365 -7.29 -15.24 8.07
C ALA A 365 -7.25 -14.13 9.13
N ALA A 366 -7.90 -13.00 8.85
CA ALA A 366 -8.00 -11.91 9.81
C ALA A 366 -8.72 -12.39 11.10
N PRO A 367 -8.18 -12.05 12.29
CA PRO A 367 -8.78 -12.45 13.56
C PRO A 367 -10.02 -11.62 13.87
N ARG A 368 -10.93 -12.18 14.65
CA ARG A 368 -11.94 -11.38 15.36
C ARG A 368 -11.29 -10.54 16.45
N ARG A 369 -11.99 -9.49 16.84
CA ARG A 369 -11.59 -8.60 17.94
C ARG A 369 -11.34 -9.40 19.22
N GLY A 370 -10.14 -9.26 19.77
CA GLY A 370 -9.75 -9.92 21.00
C GLY A 370 -9.66 -11.45 20.94
N GLU A 371 -9.72 -12.04 19.75
CA GLU A 371 -9.72 -13.51 19.58
C GLU A 371 -8.57 -14.20 20.31
N HIS A 372 -7.45 -13.53 20.49
CA HIS A 372 -6.24 -14.06 21.11
C HIS A 372 -5.94 -13.42 22.48
N SER A 373 -6.87 -12.63 23.06
CA SER A 373 -6.60 -11.88 24.30
C SER A 373 -6.11 -12.76 25.43
N GLU A 374 -6.82 -13.84 25.76
CA GLU A 374 -6.42 -14.72 26.85
C GLU A 374 -5.10 -15.43 26.58
N GLU A 375 -4.82 -15.82 25.35
CA GLU A 375 -3.57 -16.47 24.95
C GLU A 375 -2.40 -15.50 25.17
N ILE A 376 -2.50 -14.27 24.63
CA ILE A 376 -1.46 -13.26 24.72
C ILE A 376 -1.22 -12.85 26.19
N LEU A 377 -2.31 -12.69 26.97
CA LEU A 377 -2.17 -12.34 28.39
C LEU A 377 -1.51 -13.47 29.22
N ARG A 378 -1.75 -14.76 28.86
CA ARG A 378 -1.00 -15.88 29.46
C ARG A 378 0.47 -15.88 29.07
N GLU A 379 0.81 -15.53 27.83
CA GLU A 379 2.21 -15.34 27.41
C GLU A 379 2.90 -14.25 28.24
N LEU A 380 2.17 -13.23 28.67
CA LEU A 380 2.67 -12.21 29.60
C LEU A 380 2.71 -12.69 31.08
N GLY A 381 2.39 -13.95 31.37
CA GLY A 381 2.46 -14.55 32.71
C GLY A 381 1.24 -14.28 33.60
N LEU A 382 0.10 -13.83 33.06
CA LEU A 382 -1.13 -13.69 33.84
C LEU A 382 -1.76 -15.06 34.11
N ARG A 383 -2.26 -15.25 35.33
CA ARG A 383 -2.96 -16.47 35.74
C ARG A 383 -4.46 -16.38 35.43
N SER A 384 -5.13 -17.51 35.43
CA SER A 384 -6.56 -17.60 35.12
C SER A 384 -7.43 -16.71 36.03
N GLU A 385 -7.06 -16.55 37.29
CA GLU A 385 -7.73 -15.66 38.24
C GLU A 385 -7.63 -14.18 37.84
N ASP A 386 -6.45 -13.75 37.40
CA ASP A 386 -6.20 -12.38 36.90
C ASP A 386 -7.04 -12.12 35.66
N LEU A 387 -7.07 -13.09 34.74
CA LEU A 387 -7.86 -12.98 33.50
C LEU A 387 -9.36 -12.87 33.79
N ALA A 388 -9.89 -13.69 34.68
CA ALA A 388 -11.31 -13.64 35.08
C ALA A 388 -11.68 -12.27 35.68
N ARG A 389 -10.85 -11.75 36.59
CA ARG A 389 -11.04 -10.43 37.19
C ARG A 389 -10.99 -9.32 36.11
N MET A 390 -9.97 -9.26 35.29
CA MET A 390 -9.80 -8.23 34.27
C MET A 390 -10.92 -8.23 33.24
N LYS A 391 -11.43 -9.42 32.89
CA LYS A 391 -12.58 -9.56 32.00
C LYS A 391 -13.87 -9.02 32.65
N SER A 392 -14.08 -9.31 33.94
CA SER A 392 -15.24 -8.80 34.69
C SER A 392 -15.22 -7.29 34.90
N THR A 393 -14.03 -6.67 34.92
CA THR A 393 -13.85 -5.22 35.06
C THR A 393 -13.73 -4.48 33.71
N GLY A 394 -13.80 -5.18 32.59
CA GLY A 394 -13.77 -4.59 31.24
C GLY A 394 -12.40 -4.02 30.84
N VAL A 395 -11.30 -4.58 31.39
CA VAL A 395 -9.93 -4.20 31.01
C VAL A 395 -9.56 -4.76 29.64
N PHE A 396 -10.13 -5.94 29.27
CA PHE A 396 -9.98 -6.53 27.94
C PHE A 396 -11.23 -7.26 27.48
#